data_b632379cff6082b611f47d37b285276a
#
_entry.id   b632379cff6082b611f47d37b285276a
#
_cell.length_a   1.000
_cell.length_b   1.000
_cell.length_c   1.000
_cell.angle_alpha   90.00
_cell.angle_beta   90.00
_cell.angle_gamma   90.00
#
_symmetry.space_group_name_H-M   'P 1'
#
loop_
_entity.id
_entity.type
_entity.pdbx_description
1 polymer ?
#
loop_
_entity_poly.entity_id
_entity_poly.type
_entity_poly.pdbx_seq_one_letter_code
_entity_poly.pdbx_strand_id
1 'polypeptide(L)'
;MKKLLIIALALILSIASFACTKQAAAPATPVRVAALAGPTGMGLAYMMQDMQDAYQVEIMTAPDQVTAKVLSGEVDIAAVPINLAAVLNKKTEGQVQAIAINTLGVLYLLDTDGSVNSIEDLAGKTVYSVGQGSTPEYIFQYLLNAYGLADSVNVEFIADGTELIAKMKDGSATIALLPEPHVSVACASVETARVALKINDLWAEKNDTQVVQGVYVVRKAYLDSNRAQVDAFLKDAETSANKVVSEEGAAAVIAAQGIIAKEPIAKRAIPNCNICLIKGEQMKSTVAAMLQVLFDANPKSIGGSMPADDFYYVGNPS
;
A
#
# COMPACT_ATOMS: atom_id res chain seq x y z
N MET A 1 68.12 -18.53 34.69
CA MET A 1 67.48 -17.28 34.17
C MET A 1 66.89 -17.41 32.77
N LYS A 2 67.58 -18.03 31.77
CA LYS A 2 67.03 -18.17 30.40
C LYS A 2 65.77 -19.04 30.30
N LYS A 3 65.64 -20.09 31.14
CA LYS A 3 64.43 -20.97 31.12
C LYS A 3 63.18 -20.33 31.76
N LEU A 4 63.35 -19.45 32.73
CA LEU A 4 62.21 -18.68 33.30
C LEU A 4 61.67 -17.60 32.32
N LEU A 5 62.53 -17.03 31.49
CA LEU A 5 62.10 -16.01 30.52
C LEU A 5 61.27 -16.61 29.35
N ILE A 6 61.55 -17.85 28.97
CA ILE A 6 60.80 -18.59 27.92
C ILE A 6 59.40 -18.99 28.41
N ILE A 7 59.23 -19.34 29.67
CA ILE A 7 57.94 -19.70 30.25
C ILE A 7 57.06 -18.43 30.41
N ALA A 8 57.63 -17.31 30.79
CA ALA A 8 56.91 -16.04 30.86
C ALA A 8 56.44 -15.54 29.49
N LEU A 9 57.25 -15.71 28.43
CA LEU A 9 56.90 -15.32 27.07
C LEU A 9 55.79 -16.24 26.46
N ALA A 10 55.80 -17.53 26.79
CA ALA A 10 54.76 -18.50 26.36
C ALA A 10 53.41 -18.24 27.05
N LEU A 11 53.40 -17.75 28.31
CA LEU A 11 52.17 -17.39 29.04
C LEU A 11 51.53 -16.11 28.51
N ILE A 12 52.32 -15.15 28.01
CA ILE A 12 51.80 -13.89 27.44
C ILE A 12 51.21 -14.13 26.06
N LEU A 13 51.74 -15.09 25.26
CA LEU A 13 51.16 -15.43 23.95
C LEU A 13 49.83 -16.20 24.08
N SER A 14 49.59 -16.92 25.15
CA SER A 14 48.33 -17.67 25.36
C SER A 14 47.18 -16.77 25.83
N ILE A 15 47.44 -15.57 26.39
CA ILE A 15 46.42 -14.63 26.82
C ILE A 15 45.93 -13.75 25.64
N ALA A 16 46.77 -13.59 24.58
CA ALA A 16 46.39 -12.81 23.41
C ALA A 16 45.39 -13.53 22.47
N SER A 17 45.17 -14.84 22.64
CA SER A 17 44.25 -15.63 21.78
C SER A 17 42.80 -15.65 22.27
N PHE A 18 42.49 -15.03 23.39
CA PHE A 18 41.11 -15.02 23.97
C PHE A 18 40.33 -13.71 23.76
N ALA A 19 40.85 -12.76 23.01
CA ALA A 19 40.23 -11.44 22.83
C ALA A 19 39.46 -11.29 21.50
N CYS A 20 39.11 -12.38 20.82
CA CYS A 20 38.15 -12.38 19.74
C CYS A 20 36.87 -13.13 20.10
N THR A 21 36.26 -12.77 21.22
CA THR A 21 34.84 -13.03 21.36
C THR A 21 34.13 -12.09 20.38
N LYS A 22 33.61 -12.65 19.29
CA LYS A 22 32.59 -11.97 18.48
C LYS A 22 31.54 -11.49 19.49
N GLN A 23 31.58 -10.20 19.81
CA GLN A 23 30.54 -9.56 20.58
C GLN A 23 29.25 -9.84 19.80
N ALA A 24 28.38 -10.67 20.37
CA ALA A 24 27.07 -10.90 19.78
C ALA A 24 26.48 -9.52 19.54
N ALA A 25 26.23 -9.17 18.29
CA ALA A 25 25.58 -7.93 17.97
C ALA A 25 24.32 -7.87 18.83
N ALA A 26 24.12 -6.76 19.54
CA ALA A 26 22.87 -6.53 20.28
C ALA A 26 21.71 -6.82 19.32
N PRO A 27 20.63 -7.49 19.77
CA PRO A 27 19.50 -7.78 18.91
C PRO A 27 19.07 -6.46 18.25
N ALA A 28 18.99 -6.47 16.92
CA ALA A 28 18.59 -5.28 16.16
C ALA A 28 17.22 -4.85 16.66
N THR A 29 17.05 -3.57 16.97
CA THR A 29 15.75 -3.03 17.34
C THR A 29 14.76 -3.31 16.21
N PRO A 30 13.56 -3.89 16.50
CA PRO A 30 12.58 -4.16 15.46
C PRO A 30 12.23 -2.92 14.67
N VAL A 31 12.05 -3.06 13.35
CA VAL A 31 11.58 -1.99 12.47
C VAL A 31 10.13 -1.68 12.84
N ARG A 32 9.82 -0.42 13.12
CA ARG A 32 8.48 0.04 13.48
C ARG A 32 7.72 0.39 12.19
N VAL A 33 6.61 -0.32 11.94
CA VAL A 33 5.83 -0.19 10.71
C VAL A 33 4.40 0.19 11.04
N ALA A 34 3.86 1.19 10.35
CA ALA A 34 2.42 1.48 10.36
C ALA A 34 1.79 1.10 9.03
N ALA A 35 0.58 0.57 9.05
CA ALA A 35 -0.17 0.29 7.82
C ALA A 35 -1.66 0.60 8.00
N LEU A 36 -2.31 1.06 6.93
CA LEU A 36 -3.75 1.16 6.91
C LEU A 36 -4.39 -0.23 6.75
N ALA A 37 -5.50 -0.44 7.44
CA ALA A 37 -6.37 -1.59 7.24
C ALA A 37 -6.85 -1.69 5.79
N GLY A 38 -7.14 -2.90 5.33
CA GLY A 38 -7.55 -3.15 3.95
C GLY A 38 -6.37 -3.44 3.01
N PRO A 39 -6.53 -3.24 1.69
CA PRO A 39 -5.57 -3.69 0.67
C PRO A 39 -4.12 -3.25 0.93
N THR A 40 -3.91 -2.00 1.35
CA THR A 40 -2.58 -1.42 1.60
C THR A 40 -1.80 -2.15 2.70
N GLY A 41 -2.51 -2.73 3.69
CA GLY A 41 -1.89 -3.50 4.79
C GLY A 41 -1.76 -4.99 4.51
N MET A 42 -2.49 -5.54 3.53
CA MET A 42 -2.60 -7.00 3.34
C MET A 42 -1.25 -7.67 3.06
N GLY A 43 -0.38 -7.03 2.32
CA GLY A 43 0.95 -7.57 2.01
C GLY A 43 1.85 -7.82 3.23
N LEU A 44 1.53 -7.24 4.40
CA LEU A 44 2.29 -7.40 5.64
C LEU A 44 1.79 -8.55 6.53
N ALA A 45 0.70 -9.24 6.16
CA ALA A 45 0.01 -10.19 7.02
C ALA A 45 0.92 -11.29 7.58
N TYR A 46 1.76 -11.90 6.74
CA TYR A 46 2.69 -12.94 7.17
C TYR A 46 3.91 -12.39 7.93
N MET A 47 4.32 -11.14 7.67
CA MET A 47 5.34 -10.50 8.51
C MET A 47 4.82 -10.29 9.92
N MET A 48 3.55 -9.89 10.08
CA MET A 48 2.90 -9.75 11.39
C MET A 48 2.76 -11.08 12.12
N GLN A 49 2.53 -12.17 11.39
CA GLN A 49 2.41 -13.51 11.98
C GLN A 49 3.75 -14.12 12.35
N ASP A 50 4.72 -14.08 11.43
CA ASP A 50 5.90 -14.94 11.47
C ASP A 50 7.20 -14.18 11.87
N MET A 51 7.22 -12.84 11.87
CA MET A 51 8.44 -12.04 11.98
C MET A 51 8.36 -10.92 13.04
N GLN A 52 7.64 -11.16 14.14
CA GLN A 52 7.39 -10.17 15.20
C GLN A 52 8.67 -9.68 15.91
N ASP A 53 9.72 -10.49 15.94
CA ASP A 53 11.01 -10.09 16.50
C ASP A 53 11.76 -9.08 15.62
N ALA A 54 11.48 -9.06 14.30
CA ALA A 54 12.11 -8.17 13.34
C ALA A 54 11.25 -6.94 13.02
N TYR A 55 9.93 -7.05 13.11
CA TYR A 55 8.99 -6.01 12.70
C TYR A 55 7.88 -5.83 13.72
N GLN A 56 7.69 -4.59 14.17
CA GLN A 56 6.52 -4.19 14.95
C GLN A 56 5.54 -3.48 14.01
N VAL A 57 4.57 -4.23 13.49
CA VAL A 57 3.57 -3.72 12.55
C VAL A 57 2.29 -3.36 13.30
N GLU A 58 1.81 -2.14 13.10
CA GLU A 58 0.59 -1.61 13.69
C GLU A 58 -0.43 -1.27 12.59
N ILE A 59 -1.61 -1.90 12.66
CA ILE A 59 -2.70 -1.65 11.72
C ILE A 59 -3.58 -0.53 12.24
N MET A 60 -3.82 0.47 11.39
CA MET A 60 -4.61 1.66 11.68
C MET A 60 -5.80 1.76 10.75
N THR A 61 -6.89 2.33 11.25
CA THR A 61 -8.14 2.45 10.50
C THR A 61 -8.31 3.81 9.82
N ALA A 62 -7.49 4.81 10.20
CA ALA A 62 -7.60 6.16 9.67
C ALA A 62 -6.24 6.70 9.18
N PRO A 63 -6.20 7.40 8.02
CA PRO A 63 -4.98 8.01 7.48
C PRO A 63 -4.29 9.00 8.42
N ASP A 64 -5.06 9.73 9.23
CA ASP A 64 -4.52 10.70 10.19
C ASP A 64 -3.67 10.05 11.28
N GLN A 65 -4.01 8.82 11.70
CA GLN A 65 -3.24 8.07 12.69
C GLN A 65 -1.86 7.71 12.14
N VAL A 66 -1.79 7.22 10.89
CA VAL A 66 -0.51 6.92 10.23
C VAL A 66 0.30 8.20 10.03
N THR A 67 -0.36 9.27 9.58
CA THR A 67 0.27 10.59 9.39
C THR A 67 0.94 11.06 10.69
N ALA A 68 0.22 11.03 11.82
CA ALA A 68 0.74 11.45 13.11
C ALA A 68 1.98 10.65 13.51
N LYS A 69 1.97 9.34 13.36
CA LYS A 69 3.11 8.47 13.71
C LYS A 69 4.34 8.66 12.81
N VAL A 70 4.12 8.91 11.53
CA VAL A 70 5.23 9.24 10.61
C VAL A 70 5.86 10.57 10.99
N LEU A 71 5.04 11.60 11.24
CA LEU A 71 5.52 12.94 11.57
C LEU A 71 6.21 13.00 12.94
N SER A 72 5.72 12.25 13.93
CA SER A 72 6.35 12.18 15.28
C SER A 72 7.62 11.31 15.28
N GLY A 73 7.87 10.51 14.24
CA GLY A 73 8.99 9.57 14.20
C GLY A 73 8.77 8.30 15.03
N GLU A 74 7.52 8.02 15.43
CA GLU A 74 7.17 6.79 16.14
C GLU A 74 7.25 5.55 15.26
N VAL A 75 7.18 5.69 13.93
CA VAL A 75 7.36 4.62 12.95
C VAL A 75 8.48 4.95 11.98
N ASP A 76 9.11 3.93 11.44
CA ASP A 76 10.23 4.01 10.52
C ASP A 76 9.79 3.86 9.07
N ILE A 77 8.83 2.95 8.83
CA ILE A 77 8.23 2.64 7.53
C ILE A 77 6.70 2.73 7.68
N ALA A 78 6.03 3.16 6.61
CA ALA A 78 4.56 3.12 6.58
C ALA A 78 4.04 2.60 5.24
N ALA A 79 2.93 1.85 5.28
CA ALA A 79 2.14 1.46 4.11
C ALA A 79 0.95 2.42 3.99
N VAL A 80 0.94 3.25 2.94
CA VAL A 80 -0.02 4.35 2.79
C VAL A 80 -0.53 4.46 1.34
N PRO A 81 -1.71 5.06 1.11
CA PRO A 81 -2.14 5.44 -0.23
C PRO A 81 -1.14 6.39 -0.90
N ILE A 82 -1.04 6.29 -2.22
CA ILE A 82 -0.04 7.02 -3.00
C ILE A 82 -0.15 8.55 -2.84
N ASN A 83 -1.35 9.09 -2.81
CA ASN A 83 -1.58 10.51 -2.60
C ASN A 83 -1.10 10.97 -1.21
N LEU A 84 -1.34 10.15 -0.17
CA LEU A 84 -0.86 10.43 1.18
C LEU A 84 0.67 10.38 1.25
N ALA A 85 1.32 9.48 0.52
CA ALA A 85 2.78 9.43 0.45
C ALA A 85 3.38 10.75 -0.06
N ALA A 86 2.81 11.34 -1.12
CA ALA A 86 3.21 12.64 -1.65
C ALA A 86 2.94 13.78 -0.64
N VAL A 87 1.79 13.76 0.03
CA VAL A 87 1.45 14.73 1.09
C VAL A 87 2.43 14.63 2.26
N LEU A 88 2.82 13.42 2.68
CA LEU A 88 3.81 13.21 3.74
C LEU A 88 5.19 13.73 3.32
N ASN A 89 5.63 13.44 2.10
CA ASN A 89 6.87 13.99 1.56
C ASN A 89 6.87 15.52 1.62
N LYS A 90 5.78 16.17 1.17
CA LYS A 90 5.64 17.62 1.21
C LYS A 90 5.65 18.17 2.64
N LYS A 91 4.85 17.58 3.55
CA LYS A 91 4.76 18.03 4.96
C LYS A 91 6.08 17.88 5.72
N THR A 92 6.91 16.93 5.31
CA THR A 92 8.21 16.66 5.92
C THR A 92 9.39 17.28 5.17
N GLU A 93 9.11 18.14 4.19
CA GLU A 93 10.17 18.80 3.40
C GLU A 93 11.15 17.79 2.77
N GLY A 94 10.61 16.69 2.20
CA GLY A 94 11.40 15.64 1.55
C GLY A 94 11.94 14.54 2.50
N GLN A 95 11.59 14.57 3.81
CA GLN A 95 12.12 13.58 4.76
C GLN A 95 11.37 12.23 4.75
N VAL A 96 10.41 12.05 3.85
CA VAL A 96 9.72 10.78 3.61
C VAL A 96 9.87 10.40 2.15
N GLN A 97 10.34 9.17 1.88
CA GLN A 97 10.61 8.65 0.54
C GLN A 97 9.78 7.40 0.26
N ALA A 98 9.29 7.23 -0.98
CA ALA A 98 8.66 5.99 -1.45
C ALA A 98 9.74 4.95 -1.78
N ILE A 99 9.55 3.70 -1.32
CA ILE A 99 10.53 2.60 -1.48
C ILE A 99 10.00 1.43 -2.29
N ALA A 100 8.68 1.23 -2.36
CA ALA A 100 8.04 0.24 -3.22
C ALA A 100 6.55 0.52 -3.37
N ILE A 101 5.96 0.10 -4.49
CA ILE A 101 4.51 -0.09 -4.62
C ILE A 101 4.16 -1.41 -3.94
N ASN A 102 3.14 -1.41 -3.09
CA ASN A 102 2.66 -2.59 -2.38
C ASN A 102 1.26 -3.04 -2.84
N THR A 103 0.52 -2.17 -3.52
CA THR A 103 -0.85 -2.42 -3.94
C THR A 103 -1.14 -1.62 -5.20
N LEU A 104 -1.56 -2.30 -6.25
CA LEU A 104 -2.08 -1.64 -7.45
C LEU A 104 -3.56 -1.31 -7.28
N GLY A 105 -4.24 -0.86 -8.34
CA GLY A 105 -5.61 -0.40 -8.25
C GLY A 105 -6.58 -1.45 -7.73
N VAL A 106 -7.49 -1.02 -6.88
CA VAL A 106 -8.48 -1.84 -6.17
C VAL A 106 -9.90 -1.35 -6.42
N LEU A 107 -10.08 -0.51 -7.44
CA LEU A 107 -11.34 0.17 -7.73
C LEU A 107 -12.12 -0.57 -8.81
N TYR A 108 -13.41 -0.78 -8.58
CA TYR A 108 -14.30 -1.54 -9.45
C TYR A 108 -15.64 -0.83 -9.59
N LEU A 109 -16.24 -0.94 -10.76
CA LEU A 109 -17.61 -0.51 -10.97
C LEU A 109 -18.51 -1.74 -10.92
N LEU A 110 -19.51 -1.67 -10.05
CA LEU A 110 -20.52 -2.69 -9.87
C LEU A 110 -21.84 -2.22 -10.48
N ASP A 111 -22.64 -3.14 -10.99
CA ASP A 111 -24.04 -2.91 -11.26
C ASP A 111 -24.94 -3.99 -10.63
N THR A 112 -26.24 -3.70 -10.51
CA THR A 112 -27.24 -4.60 -9.94
C THR A 112 -28.34 -4.98 -10.94
N ASP A 113 -28.37 -4.36 -12.11
CA ASP A 113 -29.40 -4.55 -13.15
C ASP A 113 -28.86 -5.12 -14.46
N GLY A 114 -27.54 -5.40 -14.53
CA GLY A 114 -26.90 -5.94 -15.72
C GLY A 114 -26.76 -4.95 -16.88
N SER A 115 -26.98 -3.67 -16.63
CA SER A 115 -27.04 -2.63 -17.66
C SER A 115 -25.67 -2.09 -18.11
N VAL A 116 -24.58 -2.48 -17.45
CA VAL A 116 -23.22 -2.00 -17.76
C VAL A 116 -22.34 -3.16 -18.20
N ASN A 117 -21.87 -3.13 -19.45
CA ASN A 117 -20.93 -4.11 -20.02
C ASN A 117 -19.68 -3.45 -20.61
N SER A 118 -19.74 -2.13 -20.87
CA SER A 118 -18.61 -1.29 -21.28
C SER A 118 -18.70 0.08 -20.56
N ILE A 119 -17.64 0.88 -20.62
CA ILE A 119 -17.66 2.21 -20.01
C ILE A 119 -18.62 3.17 -20.74
N GLU A 120 -18.86 2.97 -22.03
CA GLU A 120 -19.78 3.74 -22.84
C GLU A 120 -21.25 3.56 -22.40
N ASP A 121 -21.58 2.43 -21.78
CA ASP A 121 -22.92 2.16 -21.22
C ASP A 121 -23.26 3.08 -20.03
N LEU A 122 -22.28 3.82 -19.52
CA LEU A 122 -22.50 4.79 -18.45
C LEU A 122 -23.12 6.11 -18.95
N ALA A 123 -23.13 6.36 -20.26
CA ALA A 123 -23.69 7.59 -20.83
C ALA A 123 -25.16 7.76 -20.41
N GLY A 124 -25.50 8.92 -19.84
CA GLY A 124 -26.84 9.26 -19.33
C GLY A 124 -27.21 8.62 -18.00
N LYS A 125 -26.29 7.89 -17.36
CA LYS A 125 -26.53 7.21 -16.07
C LYS A 125 -25.91 7.95 -14.89
N THR A 126 -26.37 7.59 -13.69
CA THR A 126 -25.78 8.02 -12.42
C THR A 126 -24.91 6.90 -11.86
N VAL A 127 -23.67 7.22 -11.55
CA VAL A 127 -22.72 6.35 -10.83
C VAL A 127 -22.57 6.87 -9.41
N TYR A 128 -22.92 6.03 -8.43
CA TYR A 128 -22.70 6.35 -7.02
C TYR A 128 -21.30 5.97 -6.61
N SER A 129 -20.58 6.84 -5.92
CA SER A 129 -19.20 6.64 -5.52
C SER A 129 -18.97 6.99 -4.07
N VAL A 130 -17.85 6.54 -3.53
CA VAL A 130 -17.31 6.97 -2.23
C VAL A 130 -16.00 7.72 -2.45
N GLY A 131 -15.54 8.44 -1.41
CA GLY A 131 -14.22 9.04 -1.43
C GLY A 131 -14.14 10.34 -2.23
N GLN A 132 -15.14 11.20 -2.10
CA GLN A 132 -15.10 12.57 -2.64
C GLN A 132 -13.84 13.31 -2.19
N GLY A 133 -13.16 13.99 -3.10
CA GLY A 133 -11.89 14.68 -2.82
C GLY A 133 -10.69 13.75 -2.65
N SER A 134 -10.79 12.48 -3.07
CA SER A 134 -9.74 11.49 -2.92
C SER A 134 -9.44 10.72 -4.21
N THR A 135 -8.46 9.82 -4.15
CA THR A 135 -7.97 9.05 -5.32
C THR A 135 -9.06 8.40 -6.18
N PRO A 136 -10.11 7.73 -5.63
CA PRO A 136 -11.18 7.15 -6.43
C PRO A 136 -11.87 8.16 -7.36
N GLU A 137 -12.21 9.33 -6.85
CA GLU A 137 -12.83 10.39 -7.67
C GLU A 137 -11.91 10.81 -8.82
N TYR A 138 -10.65 11.12 -8.53
CA TYR A 138 -9.73 11.64 -9.55
C TYR A 138 -9.44 10.62 -10.64
N ILE A 139 -9.27 9.34 -10.29
CA ILE A 139 -9.09 8.27 -11.27
C ILE A 139 -10.32 8.15 -12.15
N PHE A 140 -11.51 8.13 -11.56
CA PHE A 140 -12.74 7.96 -12.33
C PHE A 140 -13.03 9.15 -13.23
N GLN A 141 -12.84 10.37 -12.74
CA GLN A 141 -12.96 11.59 -13.56
C GLN A 141 -11.96 11.61 -14.72
N TYR A 142 -10.70 11.21 -14.45
CA TYR A 142 -9.69 11.05 -15.51
C TYR A 142 -10.18 10.09 -16.60
N LEU A 143 -10.70 8.92 -16.22
CA LEU A 143 -11.21 7.94 -17.17
C LEU A 143 -12.43 8.45 -17.93
N LEU A 144 -13.41 9.08 -17.27
CA LEU A 144 -14.55 9.67 -17.94
C LEU A 144 -14.11 10.71 -18.99
N ASN A 145 -13.13 11.54 -18.68
CA ASN A 145 -12.54 12.47 -19.65
C ASN A 145 -11.85 11.73 -20.82
N ALA A 146 -11.03 10.73 -20.52
CA ALA A 146 -10.27 9.97 -21.53
C ALA A 146 -11.16 9.17 -22.49
N TYR A 147 -12.37 8.81 -22.06
CA TYR A 147 -13.39 8.14 -22.88
C TYR A 147 -14.45 9.11 -23.46
N GLY A 148 -14.35 10.42 -23.19
CA GLY A 148 -15.28 11.41 -23.70
C GLY A 148 -16.66 11.38 -23.04
N LEU A 149 -16.75 10.91 -21.80
CA LEU A 149 -17.99 10.69 -21.05
C LEU A 149 -18.22 11.70 -19.93
N ALA A 150 -17.30 12.65 -19.70
CA ALA A 150 -17.32 13.56 -18.54
C ALA A 150 -18.64 14.36 -18.42
N ASP A 151 -19.21 14.80 -19.53
CA ASP A 151 -20.45 15.59 -19.55
C ASP A 151 -21.73 14.73 -19.61
N SER A 152 -21.59 13.41 -19.75
CA SER A 152 -22.72 12.49 -19.96
C SER A 152 -22.96 11.55 -18.78
N VAL A 153 -22.05 11.46 -17.82
CA VAL A 153 -22.17 10.61 -16.62
C VAL A 153 -22.34 11.50 -15.39
N ASN A 154 -23.42 11.27 -14.65
CA ASN A 154 -23.60 11.91 -13.35
C ASN A 154 -22.88 11.09 -12.26
N VAL A 155 -22.04 11.73 -11.44
CA VAL A 155 -21.37 11.08 -10.31
C VAL A 155 -21.89 11.65 -9.01
N GLU A 156 -22.51 10.79 -8.19
CA GLU A 156 -23.03 11.13 -6.87
C GLU A 156 -22.18 10.51 -5.77
N PHE A 157 -21.77 11.31 -4.77
CA PHE A 157 -20.92 10.83 -3.69
C PHE A 157 -21.75 10.51 -2.45
N ILE A 158 -21.49 9.29 -1.90
CA ILE A 158 -22.07 8.79 -0.66
C ILE A 158 -20.97 8.82 0.41
N ALA A 159 -21.35 9.03 1.67
CA ALA A 159 -20.41 9.28 2.75
C ALA A 159 -19.41 8.12 2.96
N ASP A 160 -19.90 6.87 2.91
CA ASP A 160 -19.07 5.69 3.08
C ASP A 160 -19.59 4.47 2.30
N GLY A 161 -18.74 3.45 2.17
CA GLY A 161 -19.07 2.25 1.41
C GLY A 161 -20.18 1.41 2.03
N THR A 162 -20.41 1.46 3.35
CA THR A 162 -21.48 0.71 4.01
C THR A 162 -22.84 1.30 3.65
N GLU A 163 -22.93 2.63 3.65
CA GLU A 163 -24.14 3.33 3.20
C GLU A 163 -24.42 3.06 1.71
N LEU A 164 -23.38 3.13 0.86
CA LEU A 164 -23.55 2.84 -0.56
C LEU A 164 -24.04 1.41 -0.80
N ILE A 165 -23.47 0.42 -0.09
CA ILE A 165 -23.93 -0.97 -0.18
C ILE A 165 -25.40 -1.12 0.29
N ALA A 166 -25.81 -0.38 1.33
CA ALA A 166 -27.22 -0.37 1.75
C ALA A 166 -28.15 0.17 0.66
N LYS A 167 -27.74 1.24 -0.03
CA LYS A 167 -28.46 1.81 -1.19
C LYS A 167 -28.50 0.85 -2.39
N MET A 168 -27.45 0.08 -2.62
CA MET A 168 -27.48 -0.99 -3.63
C MET A 168 -28.50 -2.08 -3.26
N LYS A 169 -28.56 -2.43 -1.98
CA LYS A 169 -29.45 -3.48 -1.49
C LYS A 169 -30.94 -3.09 -1.56
N ASP A 170 -31.28 -1.85 -1.33
CA ASP A 170 -32.65 -1.34 -1.42
C ASP A 170 -33.04 -0.89 -2.85
N GLY A 171 -32.10 -0.94 -3.81
CA GLY A 171 -32.30 -0.59 -5.21
C GLY A 171 -32.24 0.90 -5.51
N SER A 172 -31.91 1.77 -4.54
CA SER A 172 -31.76 3.21 -4.76
C SER A 172 -30.45 3.60 -5.44
N ALA A 173 -29.45 2.68 -5.47
CA ALA A 173 -28.21 2.81 -6.23
C ALA A 173 -27.98 1.54 -7.06
N THR A 174 -28.13 1.63 -8.39
CA THR A 174 -27.94 0.48 -9.29
C THR A 174 -26.53 0.35 -9.85
N ILE A 175 -25.76 1.45 -9.90
CA ILE A 175 -24.38 1.48 -10.39
C ILE A 175 -23.50 2.11 -9.31
N ALA A 176 -22.48 1.40 -8.85
CA ALA A 176 -21.61 1.83 -7.76
C ALA A 176 -20.14 1.69 -8.12
N LEU A 177 -19.35 2.74 -7.85
CA LEU A 177 -17.89 2.72 -7.90
C LEU A 177 -17.36 2.52 -6.48
N LEU A 178 -16.78 1.36 -6.22
CA LEU A 178 -16.31 0.95 -4.89
C LEU A 178 -14.88 0.41 -4.93
N PRO A 179 -14.07 0.66 -3.90
CA PRO A 179 -12.80 -0.04 -3.69
C PRO A 179 -13.02 -1.38 -2.96
N GLU A 180 -12.07 -2.30 -3.08
CA GLU A 180 -11.96 -3.41 -2.13
C GLU A 180 -11.65 -2.87 -0.71
N PRO A 181 -12.14 -3.47 0.37
CA PRO A 181 -12.96 -4.71 0.41
C PRO A 181 -14.48 -4.47 0.25
N HIS A 182 -14.95 -3.24 0.01
CA HIS A 182 -16.37 -2.93 -0.15
C HIS A 182 -17.02 -3.67 -1.33
N VAL A 183 -16.26 -3.86 -2.43
CA VAL A 183 -16.68 -4.70 -3.57
C VAL A 183 -17.05 -6.11 -3.11
N SER A 184 -16.15 -6.75 -2.36
CA SER A 184 -16.36 -8.09 -1.81
C SER A 184 -17.55 -8.15 -0.85
N VAL A 185 -17.77 -7.08 -0.05
CA VAL A 185 -18.94 -6.99 0.84
C VAL A 185 -20.21 -6.81 0.03
N ALA A 186 -20.22 -5.95 -0.99
CA ALA A 186 -21.38 -5.74 -1.87
C ALA A 186 -21.78 -7.05 -2.56
N CYS A 187 -20.85 -7.72 -3.23
CA CYS A 187 -21.09 -9.00 -3.90
C CYS A 187 -21.48 -10.16 -2.94
N ALA A 188 -21.18 -10.04 -1.65
CA ALA A 188 -21.58 -11.03 -0.65
C ALA A 188 -22.97 -10.76 -0.05
N SER A 189 -23.46 -9.52 -0.10
CA SER A 189 -24.68 -9.10 0.62
C SER A 189 -25.81 -8.59 -0.28
N VAL A 190 -25.53 -8.27 -1.53
CA VAL A 190 -26.51 -7.86 -2.56
C VAL A 190 -26.51 -8.90 -3.65
N GLU A 191 -27.58 -9.69 -3.74
CA GLU A 191 -27.68 -10.88 -4.59
C GLU A 191 -27.45 -10.57 -6.08
N THR A 192 -27.92 -9.40 -6.54
CA THR A 192 -27.82 -8.96 -7.94
C THR A 192 -26.52 -8.21 -8.25
N ALA A 193 -25.71 -7.86 -7.24
CA ALA A 193 -24.48 -7.11 -7.47
C ALA A 193 -23.42 -7.97 -8.17
N ARG A 194 -22.89 -7.43 -9.27
CA ARG A 194 -21.76 -7.98 -10.00
C ARG A 194 -20.69 -6.92 -10.27
N VAL A 195 -19.46 -7.35 -10.42
CA VAL A 195 -18.42 -6.49 -10.98
C VAL A 195 -18.67 -6.34 -12.48
N ALA A 196 -19.03 -5.13 -12.90
CA ALA A 196 -19.26 -4.81 -14.30
C ALA A 196 -17.95 -4.42 -14.99
N LEU A 197 -17.16 -3.51 -14.37
CA LEU A 197 -15.91 -3.03 -14.96
C LEU A 197 -14.79 -3.00 -13.90
N LYS A 198 -13.58 -3.33 -14.34
CA LYS A 198 -12.35 -3.16 -13.57
C LYS A 198 -11.67 -1.87 -13.99
N ILE A 199 -11.51 -0.94 -13.05
CA ILE A 199 -10.92 0.36 -13.35
C ILE A 199 -9.47 0.26 -13.83
N ASN A 200 -8.71 -0.73 -13.34
CA ASN A 200 -7.36 -1.00 -13.83
C ASN A 200 -7.30 -1.35 -15.33
N ASP A 201 -8.27 -2.12 -15.82
CA ASP A 201 -8.29 -2.54 -17.23
C ASP A 201 -8.57 -1.31 -18.10
N LEU A 202 -9.57 -0.49 -17.73
CA LEU A 202 -9.87 0.78 -18.42
C LEU A 202 -8.70 1.77 -18.37
N TRP A 203 -7.97 1.81 -17.26
CA TRP A 203 -6.78 2.63 -17.15
C TRP A 203 -5.68 2.17 -18.10
N ALA A 204 -5.42 0.86 -18.18
CA ALA A 204 -4.40 0.28 -19.06
C ALA A 204 -4.69 0.50 -20.55
N GLU A 205 -5.95 0.65 -20.93
CA GLU A 205 -6.32 1.01 -22.32
C GLU A 205 -5.92 2.46 -22.71
N LYS A 206 -5.76 3.33 -21.73
CA LYS A 206 -5.45 4.77 -21.92
C LYS A 206 -4.04 5.15 -21.50
N ASN A 207 -3.33 4.28 -20.81
CA ASN A 207 -2.03 4.57 -20.23
C ASN A 207 -1.07 3.38 -20.36
N ASP A 208 0.20 3.65 -20.50
CA ASP A 208 1.27 2.63 -20.47
C ASP A 208 1.65 2.21 -19.03
N THR A 209 0.91 2.68 -18.02
CA THR A 209 1.16 2.43 -16.61
C THR A 209 -0.05 1.83 -15.92
N GLN A 210 0.11 1.44 -14.65
CA GLN A 210 -0.95 0.88 -13.82
C GLN A 210 -1.42 1.88 -12.78
N VAL A 211 -2.66 1.73 -12.32
CA VAL A 211 -3.16 2.47 -11.16
C VAL A 211 -2.39 2.03 -9.91
N VAL A 212 -1.77 2.97 -9.22
CA VAL A 212 -1.12 2.75 -7.93
C VAL A 212 -2.09 3.12 -6.82
N GLN A 213 -2.42 2.15 -5.96
CA GLN A 213 -3.24 2.40 -4.78
C GLN A 213 -2.37 2.70 -3.56
N GLY A 214 -1.37 1.87 -3.30
CA GLY A 214 -0.56 1.94 -2.09
C GLY A 214 0.93 1.80 -2.34
N VAL A 215 1.70 2.42 -1.46
CA VAL A 215 3.17 2.35 -1.45
C VAL A 215 3.68 2.16 -0.03
N TYR A 216 4.87 1.56 0.09
CA TYR A 216 5.67 1.71 1.29
C TYR A 216 6.47 3.00 1.22
N VAL A 217 6.45 3.75 2.31
CA VAL A 217 7.30 4.93 2.50
C VAL A 217 8.22 4.72 3.69
N VAL A 218 9.38 5.34 3.67
CA VAL A 218 10.38 5.29 4.74
C VAL A 218 10.76 6.71 5.16
N ARG A 219 11.04 6.91 6.45
CA ARG A 219 11.68 8.16 6.89
C ARG A 219 13.15 8.18 6.44
N LYS A 220 13.56 9.27 5.79
CA LYS A 220 14.92 9.42 5.25
C LYS A 220 16.00 9.21 6.31
N ALA A 221 15.83 9.75 7.51
CA ALA A 221 16.79 9.58 8.60
C ALA A 221 16.97 8.10 9.00
N TYR A 222 15.89 7.30 8.94
CA TYR A 222 15.96 5.87 9.18
C TYR A 222 16.68 5.15 8.04
N LEU A 223 16.31 5.43 6.80
CA LEU A 223 16.93 4.85 5.61
C LEU A 223 18.44 5.10 5.58
N ASP A 224 18.87 6.34 5.82
CA ASP A 224 20.28 6.71 5.77
C ASP A 224 21.13 5.95 6.80
N SER A 225 20.55 5.64 7.97
CA SER A 225 21.24 4.96 9.07
C SER A 225 21.08 3.43 9.07
N ASN A 226 20.01 2.90 8.41
CA ASN A 226 19.57 1.51 8.53
C ASN A 226 19.27 0.88 7.16
N ARG A 227 20.02 1.21 6.12
CA ARG A 227 19.78 0.77 4.75
C ARG A 227 19.59 -0.75 4.63
N ALA A 228 20.47 -1.53 5.29
CA ALA A 228 20.38 -2.99 5.28
C ALA A 228 19.06 -3.52 5.88
N GLN A 229 18.49 -2.83 6.89
CA GLN A 229 17.19 -3.20 7.46
C GLN A 229 16.04 -2.85 6.52
N VAL A 230 16.14 -1.75 5.76
CA VAL A 230 15.15 -1.39 4.73
C VAL A 230 15.18 -2.38 3.57
N ASP A 231 16.37 -2.81 3.14
CA ASP A 231 16.52 -3.85 2.09
C ASP A 231 15.95 -5.21 2.57
N ALA A 232 16.20 -5.57 3.83
CA ALA A 232 15.61 -6.77 4.44
C ALA A 232 14.08 -6.66 4.51
N PHE A 233 13.54 -5.52 4.96
CA PHE A 233 12.10 -5.25 4.97
C PHE A 233 11.48 -5.44 3.59
N LEU A 234 12.07 -4.88 2.54
CA LEU A 234 11.55 -5.01 1.17
C LEU A 234 11.52 -6.47 0.71
N LYS A 235 12.56 -7.26 1.03
CA LYS A 235 12.61 -8.69 0.71
C LYS A 235 11.55 -9.49 1.46
N ASP A 236 11.37 -9.22 2.76
CA ASP A 236 10.41 -9.92 3.61
C ASP A 236 8.98 -9.53 3.26
N ALA A 237 8.74 -8.25 2.92
CA ALA A 237 7.46 -7.76 2.42
C ALA A 237 7.09 -8.40 1.08
N GLU A 238 8.05 -8.59 0.16
CA GLU A 238 7.85 -9.32 -1.10
C GLU A 238 7.45 -10.78 -0.83
N THR A 239 8.15 -11.43 0.09
CA THR A 239 7.83 -12.81 0.49
C THR A 239 6.44 -12.92 1.11
N SER A 240 6.09 -12.00 2.01
CA SER A 240 4.77 -11.94 2.65
C SER A 240 3.66 -11.66 1.63
N ALA A 241 3.85 -10.70 0.73
CA ALA A 241 2.90 -10.37 -0.33
C ALA A 241 2.64 -11.57 -1.25
N ASN A 242 3.69 -12.29 -1.65
CA ASN A 242 3.57 -13.50 -2.45
C ASN A 242 2.78 -14.60 -1.73
N LYS A 243 3.02 -14.81 -0.44
CA LYS A 243 2.24 -15.75 0.39
C LYS A 243 0.76 -15.34 0.45
N VAL A 244 0.46 -14.06 0.64
CA VAL A 244 -0.92 -13.55 0.66
C VAL A 244 -1.67 -13.90 -0.62
N VAL A 245 -1.01 -13.83 -1.77
CA VAL A 245 -1.64 -14.11 -3.07
C VAL A 245 -1.76 -15.61 -3.35
N SER A 246 -0.82 -16.43 -2.85
CA SER A 246 -0.70 -17.84 -3.25
C SER A 246 -1.18 -18.87 -2.22
N GLU A 247 -1.22 -18.54 -0.93
CA GLU A 247 -1.55 -19.52 0.11
C GLU A 247 -3.04 -19.54 0.43
N GLU A 248 -3.63 -20.73 0.50
CA GLU A 248 -5.05 -20.90 0.85
C GLU A 248 -5.43 -20.34 2.22
N GLY A 249 -4.50 -20.37 3.19
CA GLY A 249 -4.69 -19.85 4.55
C GLY A 249 -4.59 -18.34 4.68
N ALA A 250 -4.22 -17.60 3.63
CA ALA A 250 -3.95 -16.17 3.70
C ALA A 250 -5.12 -15.33 4.24
N ALA A 251 -6.36 -15.69 3.90
CA ALA A 251 -7.54 -14.98 4.38
C ALA A 251 -7.71 -15.07 5.90
N ALA A 252 -7.42 -16.23 6.50
CA ALA A 252 -7.45 -16.42 7.95
C ALA A 252 -6.35 -15.59 8.63
N VAL A 253 -5.14 -15.56 8.06
CA VAL A 253 -4.04 -14.73 8.58
C VAL A 253 -4.41 -13.25 8.54
N ILE A 254 -4.92 -12.74 7.42
CA ILE A 254 -5.36 -11.35 7.26
C ILE A 254 -6.42 -10.98 8.29
N ALA A 255 -7.39 -11.86 8.54
CA ALA A 255 -8.45 -11.64 9.52
C ALA A 255 -7.90 -11.66 10.96
N ALA A 256 -7.01 -12.61 11.27
CA ALA A 256 -6.38 -12.73 12.59
C ALA A 256 -5.52 -11.50 12.93
N GLN A 257 -4.88 -10.88 11.93
CA GLN A 257 -4.09 -9.64 12.09
C GLN A 257 -4.95 -8.36 12.06
N GLY A 258 -6.28 -8.45 11.95
CA GLY A 258 -7.17 -7.29 11.95
C GLY A 258 -7.10 -6.41 10.71
N ILE A 259 -6.47 -6.86 9.62
CA ILE A 259 -6.34 -6.11 8.38
C ILE A 259 -7.67 -6.03 7.63
N ILE A 260 -8.40 -7.13 7.57
CA ILE A 260 -9.82 -7.22 7.16
C ILE A 260 -10.56 -8.04 8.21
N ALA A 261 -11.59 -7.47 8.82
CA ALA A 261 -12.24 -8.03 10.01
C ALA A 261 -12.85 -9.45 9.85
N LYS A 262 -13.16 -9.87 8.61
CA LYS A 262 -13.84 -11.13 8.35
C LYS A 262 -13.10 -11.95 7.30
N GLU A 263 -12.71 -13.17 7.66
CA GLU A 263 -12.03 -14.10 6.76
C GLU A 263 -12.77 -14.34 5.43
N PRO A 264 -14.10 -14.57 5.38
CA PRO A 264 -14.82 -14.75 4.10
C PRO A 264 -14.70 -13.51 3.17
N ILE A 265 -14.65 -12.31 3.74
CA ILE A 265 -14.46 -11.09 2.96
C ILE A 265 -13.00 -10.99 2.50
N ALA A 266 -12.02 -11.25 3.37
CA ALA A 266 -10.61 -11.30 2.98
C ALA A 266 -10.39 -12.30 1.83
N LYS A 267 -10.98 -13.49 1.91
CA LYS A 267 -10.88 -14.52 0.86
C LYS A 267 -11.41 -14.06 -0.49
N ARG A 268 -12.51 -13.29 -0.51
CA ARG A 268 -13.05 -12.69 -1.74
C ARG A 268 -12.21 -11.54 -2.25
N ALA A 269 -11.67 -10.72 -1.34
CA ALA A 269 -10.93 -9.50 -1.67
C ALA A 269 -9.52 -9.78 -2.21
N ILE A 270 -8.81 -10.80 -1.69
CA ILE A 270 -7.42 -11.10 -2.08
C ILE A 270 -7.20 -11.08 -3.60
N PRO A 271 -8.00 -11.80 -4.43
CA PRO A 271 -7.78 -11.82 -5.89
C PRO A 271 -7.94 -10.46 -6.58
N ASN A 272 -8.65 -9.54 -5.93
CA ASN A 272 -9.01 -8.24 -6.49
C ASN A 272 -8.18 -7.09 -5.90
N CYS A 273 -7.34 -7.36 -4.89
CA CYS A 273 -6.55 -6.32 -4.23
C CYS A 273 -5.22 -6.02 -4.92
N ASN A 274 -4.85 -6.77 -5.96
CA ASN A 274 -3.62 -6.56 -6.73
C ASN A 274 -2.38 -6.32 -5.84
N ILE A 275 -2.24 -7.18 -4.80
CA ILE A 275 -1.13 -7.14 -3.85
C ILE A 275 0.16 -7.50 -4.60
N CYS A 276 1.20 -6.69 -4.45
CA CYS A 276 2.46 -6.84 -5.17
C CYS A 276 3.63 -6.26 -4.38
N LEU A 277 4.84 -6.35 -4.93
CA LEU A 277 5.96 -5.50 -4.56
C LEU A 277 6.71 -5.07 -5.83
N ILE A 278 6.61 -3.79 -6.19
CA ILE A 278 7.33 -3.20 -7.31
C ILE A 278 8.27 -2.13 -6.75
N LYS A 279 9.56 -2.23 -7.08
CA LYS A 279 10.64 -1.36 -6.57
C LYS A 279 11.51 -0.81 -7.69
N GLY A 280 12.48 0.03 -7.36
CA GLY A 280 13.45 0.58 -8.30
C GLY A 280 12.84 1.53 -9.34
N GLU A 281 13.40 1.56 -10.52
CA GLU A 281 12.98 2.46 -11.59
C GLU A 281 11.54 2.20 -12.06
N GLN A 282 11.08 0.96 -12.01
CA GLN A 282 9.69 0.63 -12.34
C GLN A 282 8.72 1.27 -11.34
N MET A 283 9.02 1.20 -10.04
CA MET A 283 8.24 1.90 -9.02
C MET A 283 8.22 3.40 -9.30
N LYS A 284 9.40 4.01 -9.52
CA LYS A 284 9.55 5.45 -9.78
C LYS A 284 8.68 5.89 -10.96
N SER A 285 8.80 5.24 -12.11
CA SER A 285 8.07 5.62 -13.33
C SER A 285 6.56 5.47 -13.14
N THR A 286 6.10 4.37 -12.53
CA THR A 286 4.67 4.11 -12.31
C THR A 286 4.05 5.07 -11.30
N VAL A 287 4.75 5.33 -10.19
CA VAL A 287 4.32 6.30 -9.17
C VAL A 287 4.29 7.72 -9.72
N ALA A 288 5.32 8.14 -10.45
CA ALA A 288 5.37 9.47 -11.04
C ALA A 288 4.22 9.73 -12.03
N ALA A 289 3.92 8.76 -12.91
CA ALA A 289 2.80 8.85 -13.84
C ALA A 289 1.46 8.96 -13.11
N MET A 290 1.24 8.15 -12.07
CA MET A 290 0.01 8.22 -11.27
C MET A 290 -0.13 9.55 -10.52
N LEU A 291 0.96 10.04 -9.92
CA LEU A 291 0.96 11.34 -9.22
C LEU A 291 0.71 12.50 -10.19
N GLN A 292 1.19 12.41 -11.43
CA GLN A 292 0.91 13.43 -12.45
C GLN A 292 -0.60 13.53 -12.73
N VAL A 293 -1.29 12.40 -12.91
CA VAL A 293 -2.75 12.39 -13.11
C VAL A 293 -3.48 13.02 -11.91
N LEU A 294 -3.08 12.68 -10.68
CA LEU A 294 -3.67 13.27 -9.48
C LEU A 294 -3.38 14.78 -9.38
N PHE A 295 -2.18 15.20 -9.76
CA PHE A 295 -1.78 16.61 -9.75
C PHE A 295 -2.59 17.43 -10.76
N ASP A 296 -2.74 16.91 -11.99
CA ASP A 296 -3.48 17.57 -13.06
C ASP A 296 -4.98 17.71 -12.71
N ALA A 297 -5.54 16.68 -12.07
CA ALA A 297 -6.92 16.71 -11.59
C ALA A 297 -7.12 17.67 -10.41
N ASN A 298 -6.25 17.63 -9.42
CA ASN A 298 -6.28 18.52 -8.25
C ASN A 298 -4.90 18.54 -7.55
N PRO A 299 -4.09 19.59 -7.71
CA PRO A 299 -2.78 19.70 -7.08
C PRO A 299 -2.78 19.47 -5.56
N LYS A 300 -3.85 19.88 -4.86
CA LYS A 300 -3.97 19.71 -3.41
C LYS A 300 -4.05 18.24 -2.99
N SER A 301 -4.48 17.34 -3.87
CA SER A 301 -4.59 15.91 -3.59
C SER A 301 -3.24 15.27 -3.22
N ILE A 302 -2.15 15.83 -3.72
CA ILE A 302 -0.77 15.38 -3.49
C ILE A 302 0.10 16.41 -2.72
N GLY A 303 -0.54 17.38 -2.06
CA GLY A 303 0.16 18.40 -1.27
C GLY A 303 0.56 19.66 -2.02
N GLY A 304 0.03 19.91 -3.22
CA GLY A 304 0.16 21.16 -3.96
C GLY A 304 1.31 21.24 -4.95
N SER A 305 2.19 20.25 -5.00
CA SER A 305 3.29 20.16 -5.97
C SER A 305 3.71 18.72 -6.20
N MET A 306 4.19 18.40 -7.40
CA MET A 306 4.84 17.12 -7.65
C MET A 306 6.05 16.93 -6.72
N PRO A 307 6.25 15.73 -6.17
CA PRO A 307 7.48 15.43 -5.42
C PRO A 307 8.73 15.57 -6.31
N ALA A 308 9.84 15.94 -5.69
CA ALA A 308 11.14 15.97 -6.36
C ALA A 308 11.68 14.53 -6.60
N ASP A 309 12.76 14.43 -7.37
CA ASP A 309 13.34 13.15 -7.77
C ASP A 309 13.81 12.29 -6.59
N ASP A 310 14.25 12.91 -5.52
CA ASP A 310 14.67 12.26 -4.28
C ASP A 310 13.53 11.66 -3.43
N PHE A 311 12.28 11.89 -3.81
CA PHE A 311 11.13 11.18 -3.23
C PHE A 311 11.19 9.67 -3.53
N TYR A 312 11.79 9.27 -4.64
CA TYR A 312 11.81 7.89 -5.10
C TYR A 312 13.11 7.19 -4.72
N TYR A 313 13.07 6.31 -3.76
CA TYR A 313 14.22 5.46 -3.44
C TYR A 313 14.29 4.26 -4.41
N VAL A 314 15.18 4.32 -5.35
CA VAL A 314 15.36 3.27 -6.37
C VAL A 314 16.37 2.19 -6.00
N GLY A 315 16.96 2.27 -4.78
CA GLY A 315 18.04 1.39 -4.36
C GLY A 315 19.42 1.89 -4.82
N ASN A 316 20.46 1.12 -4.53
CA ASN A 316 21.77 1.39 -5.12
C ASN A 316 21.75 0.93 -6.58
N PRO A 317 22.28 1.71 -7.54
CA PRO A 317 22.57 1.18 -8.85
C PRO A 317 23.56 0.02 -8.69
N SER A 318 23.13 -1.19 -9.11
CA SER A 318 23.94 -2.41 -9.15
C SER A 318 25.09 -2.28 -10.13
#